data_308a6295bb91e7fc729b76208c28f3e3
#
_entry.id   308a6295bb91e7fc729b76208c28f3e3
#
_cell.length_a   1.000
_cell.length_b   1.000
_cell.length_c   1.000
_cell.angle_alpha   90.00
_cell.angle_beta   90.00
_cell.angle_gamma   90.00
#
_symmetry.space_group_name_H-M   'P 1'
#
loop_
_entity.id
_entity.type
_entity.pdbx_description
1 polymer ?
#
loop_
_entity_poly.entity_id
_entity_poly.type
_entity_poly.pdbx_seq_one_letter_code
_entity_poly.pdbx_strand_id
1 'polypeptide(L)'
;MKVNKTEINGLLVLEPDVFKDDRGFFFESYSKQRFENFGIPDDFIQDNISKSKRGTVRGLHYQVGEKAQGKLCQVLEGEVLDVAVDIRFNSPTYGKHFSQILNSEKKLQLWIPAGFAHGFSVLSDEAIFSYKCTNYYSKGHERTILFNDTDLKINWKVDNPLVSEKDLSATKFK
;
A
#
# COMPACT_ATOMS: atom_id res chain seq x y z
N MET A 1 5.33 7.50 -17.89
CA MET A 1 4.96 6.57 -16.78
C MET A 1 4.84 5.17 -17.32
N LYS A 2 5.54 4.21 -16.72
CA LYS A 2 5.49 2.79 -17.06
C LYS A 2 4.62 2.05 -16.04
N VAL A 3 3.81 1.09 -16.49
CA VAL A 3 2.92 0.28 -15.65
C VAL A 3 3.33 -1.18 -15.73
N ASN A 4 3.68 -1.76 -14.60
CA ASN A 4 4.07 -3.15 -14.47
C ASN A 4 2.96 -3.93 -13.76
N LYS A 5 2.43 -4.96 -14.41
CA LYS A 5 1.50 -5.91 -13.80
C LYS A 5 2.27 -6.83 -12.85
N THR A 6 1.63 -7.20 -11.76
CA THR A 6 2.16 -8.19 -10.82
C THR A 6 1.54 -9.57 -11.10
N GLU A 7 2.02 -10.60 -10.38
CA GLU A 7 1.44 -11.95 -10.42
C GLU A 7 0.04 -12.03 -9.76
N ILE A 8 -0.37 -11.00 -9.01
CA ILE A 8 -1.69 -10.91 -8.40
C ILE A 8 -2.54 -9.93 -9.21
N ASN A 9 -3.58 -10.44 -9.85
CA ASN A 9 -4.42 -9.64 -10.72
C ASN A 9 -5.04 -8.42 -10.02
N GLY A 10 -4.88 -7.26 -10.65
CA GLY A 10 -5.36 -5.96 -10.18
C GLY A 10 -4.29 -5.12 -9.48
N LEU A 11 -3.23 -5.72 -8.92
CA LEU A 11 -2.08 -4.97 -8.37
C LEU A 11 -1.18 -4.48 -9.49
N LEU A 12 -0.82 -3.18 -9.44
CA LEU A 12 0.06 -2.55 -10.42
C LEU A 12 1.20 -1.80 -9.73
N VAL A 13 2.43 -2.00 -10.22
CA VAL A 13 3.56 -1.14 -9.87
C VAL A 13 3.72 -0.08 -10.95
N LEU A 14 3.63 1.18 -10.54
CA LEU A 14 3.70 2.34 -11.41
C LEU A 14 5.08 3.01 -11.25
N GLU A 15 5.75 3.24 -12.38
CA GLU A 15 7.04 3.92 -12.44
C GLU A 15 6.86 5.26 -13.15
N PRO A 16 6.87 6.38 -12.43
CA PRO A 16 6.69 7.70 -13.04
C PRO A 16 7.91 8.14 -13.84
N ASP A 17 7.69 8.98 -14.83
CA ASP A 17 8.77 9.70 -15.49
C ASP A 17 9.27 10.82 -14.57
N VAL A 18 10.50 10.72 -14.09
CA VAL A 18 11.11 11.69 -13.19
C VAL A 18 12.09 12.56 -13.97
N PHE A 19 11.82 13.86 -14.00
CA PHE A 19 12.65 14.87 -14.64
C PHE A 19 13.57 15.51 -13.59
N LYS A 20 14.89 15.44 -13.81
CA LYS A 20 15.91 15.97 -12.88
C LYS A 20 16.70 17.07 -13.56
N ASP A 21 17.00 18.14 -12.80
CA ASP A 21 17.90 19.22 -13.15
C ASP A 21 18.64 19.74 -11.90
N ASP A 22 19.44 20.81 -12.03
CA ASP A 22 20.23 21.41 -10.92
C ASP A 22 19.36 21.93 -9.77
N ARG A 23 18.07 22.10 -9.94
CA ARG A 23 17.12 22.52 -8.90
C ARG A 23 16.53 21.36 -8.11
N GLY A 24 16.68 20.10 -8.61
CA GLY A 24 16.11 18.90 -8.00
C GLY A 24 15.36 18.02 -9.00
N PHE A 25 14.12 17.66 -8.69
CA PHE A 25 13.31 16.81 -9.56
C PHE A 25 11.85 17.27 -9.63
N PHE A 26 11.22 16.89 -10.73
CA PHE A 26 9.78 17.00 -10.92
C PHE A 26 9.24 15.71 -11.50
N PHE A 27 8.07 15.29 -11.04
CA PHE A 27 7.30 14.23 -11.68
C PHE A 27 5.80 14.43 -11.41
N GLU A 28 4.98 13.95 -12.34
CA GLU A 28 3.53 13.88 -12.15
C GLU A 28 3.21 12.64 -11.32
N SER A 29 2.79 12.84 -10.07
CA SER A 29 2.47 11.74 -9.16
C SER A 29 1.08 11.16 -9.39
N TYR A 30 0.16 11.92 -9.95
CA TYR A 30 -1.18 11.50 -10.29
C TYR A 30 -1.79 12.37 -11.38
N SER A 31 -2.47 11.73 -12.31
CA SER A 31 -3.32 12.38 -13.31
C SER A 31 -4.52 11.46 -13.57
N LYS A 32 -5.74 11.93 -13.26
CA LYS A 32 -6.96 11.14 -13.43
C LYS A 32 -7.04 10.50 -14.83
N GLN A 33 -6.92 11.30 -15.86
CA GLN A 33 -7.00 10.85 -17.25
C GLN A 33 -5.97 9.77 -17.59
N ARG A 34 -4.76 9.87 -17.05
CA ARG A 34 -3.68 8.92 -17.31
C ARG A 34 -3.93 7.60 -16.58
N PHE A 35 -4.38 7.66 -15.34
CA PHE A 35 -4.64 6.50 -14.50
C PHE A 35 -5.85 5.70 -14.97
N GLU A 36 -6.89 6.36 -15.48
CA GLU A 36 -8.03 5.71 -16.15
C GLU A 36 -7.57 4.84 -17.33
N ASN A 37 -6.61 5.31 -18.13
CA ASN A 37 -6.03 4.53 -19.23
C ASN A 37 -5.25 3.30 -18.75
N PHE A 38 -4.82 3.26 -17.50
CA PHE A 38 -4.16 2.10 -16.89
C PHE A 38 -5.14 1.12 -16.24
N GLY A 39 -6.44 1.40 -16.31
CA GLY A 39 -7.48 0.59 -15.67
C GLY A 39 -7.61 0.87 -14.16
N ILE A 40 -7.14 2.03 -13.71
CA ILE A 40 -7.36 2.56 -12.36
C ILE A 40 -8.53 3.55 -12.46
N PRO A 41 -9.77 3.09 -12.25
CA PRO A 41 -10.96 3.79 -12.73
C PRO A 41 -11.45 4.89 -11.80
N ASP A 42 -10.86 5.01 -10.62
CA ASP A 42 -11.58 5.64 -9.53
C ASP A 42 -11.14 7.05 -9.23
N ASP A 43 -12.07 7.85 -8.78
CA ASP A 43 -11.79 9.12 -8.15
C ASP A 43 -11.15 8.87 -6.79
N PHE A 44 -9.98 9.45 -6.56
CA PHE A 44 -9.40 9.50 -5.23
C PHE A 44 -10.02 10.66 -4.46
N ILE A 45 -10.66 10.34 -3.34
CA ILE A 45 -11.45 11.30 -2.56
C ILE A 45 -10.91 11.56 -1.15
N GLN A 46 -9.86 10.85 -0.76
CA GLN A 46 -9.18 11.04 0.53
C GLN A 46 -7.68 10.79 0.37
N ASP A 47 -6.88 11.71 0.90
CA ASP A 47 -5.42 11.58 0.99
C ASP A 47 -5.00 11.38 2.45
N ASN A 48 -4.04 10.48 2.67
CA ASN A 48 -3.47 10.24 3.99
C ASN A 48 -1.95 10.31 3.93
N ILE A 49 -1.35 10.89 4.96
CA ILE A 49 0.09 10.96 5.14
C ILE A 49 0.43 10.46 6.55
N SER A 50 1.45 9.63 6.66
CA SER A 50 1.99 9.20 7.95
C SER A 50 3.50 9.32 7.97
N LYS A 51 4.06 9.71 9.13
CA LYS A 51 5.49 9.62 9.43
C LYS A 51 5.71 8.50 10.44
N SER A 52 6.71 7.66 10.21
CA SER A 52 6.99 6.50 11.05
C SER A 52 8.48 6.24 11.15
N LYS A 53 8.93 5.71 12.30
CA LYS A 53 10.33 5.36 12.58
C LYS A 53 10.67 3.98 12.03
N ARG A 54 11.96 3.68 11.87
CA ARG A 54 12.49 2.36 11.53
C ARG A 54 11.84 1.26 12.37
N GLY A 55 11.49 0.15 11.72
CA GLY A 55 10.89 -1.00 12.37
C GLY A 55 9.38 -0.88 12.62
N THR A 56 8.75 0.27 12.35
CA THR A 56 7.29 0.38 12.44
C THR A 56 6.64 -0.52 11.41
N VAL A 57 5.67 -1.32 11.85
CA VAL A 57 4.74 -2.07 10.99
C VAL A 57 3.33 -1.52 11.21
N ARG A 58 2.63 -1.18 10.13
CA ARG A 58 1.22 -0.77 10.13
C ARG A 58 0.45 -1.69 9.21
N GLY A 59 -0.56 -2.36 9.71
CA GLY A 59 -1.38 -3.28 8.92
C GLY A 59 -1.69 -4.60 9.63
N LEU A 60 -2.37 -5.45 8.93
CA LEU A 60 -2.93 -5.31 7.58
C LEU A 60 -4.34 -4.73 7.64
N HIS A 61 -4.56 -3.58 7.03
CA HIS A 61 -5.81 -2.84 7.13
C HIS A 61 -6.60 -2.87 5.82
N TYR A 62 -7.93 -3.02 5.93
CA TYR A 62 -8.85 -2.94 4.80
C TYR A 62 -10.22 -2.47 5.27
N GLN A 63 -11.07 -2.06 4.34
CA GLN A 63 -12.47 -1.77 4.59
C GLN A 63 -13.36 -2.71 3.76
N VAL A 64 -14.53 -3.02 4.31
CA VAL A 64 -15.48 -3.97 3.72
C VAL A 64 -16.74 -3.29 3.17
N GLY A 65 -17.47 -4.02 2.32
CA GLY A 65 -18.76 -3.60 1.78
C GLY A 65 -18.65 -2.33 0.93
N GLU A 66 -19.64 -1.46 1.05
CA GLU A 66 -19.71 -0.21 0.28
C GLU A 66 -18.58 0.80 0.61
N LYS A 67 -17.84 0.57 1.68
CA LYS A 67 -16.70 1.39 2.10
C LYS A 67 -15.35 0.77 1.72
N ALA A 68 -15.33 -0.30 0.96
CA ALA A 68 -14.08 -0.87 0.44
C ALA A 68 -13.26 0.20 -0.30
N GLN A 69 -11.95 0.21 -0.08
CA GLN A 69 -11.05 1.23 -0.62
C GLN A 69 -9.98 0.62 -1.51
N GLY A 70 -9.82 1.20 -2.70
CA GLY A 70 -8.57 1.12 -3.44
C GLY A 70 -7.58 2.16 -2.92
N LYS A 71 -6.29 1.88 -3.03
CA LYS A 71 -5.22 2.75 -2.51
C LYS A 71 -4.12 2.92 -3.55
N LEU A 72 -3.67 4.17 -3.76
CA LEU A 72 -2.48 4.48 -4.51
C LEU A 72 -1.39 4.94 -3.54
N CYS A 73 -0.41 4.07 -3.32
CA CYS A 73 0.61 4.22 -2.28
C CYS A 73 1.94 4.74 -2.86
N GLN A 74 2.63 5.61 -2.11
CA GLN A 74 3.97 6.10 -2.44
C GLN A 74 4.74 6.51 -1.18
N VAL A 75 6.06 6.55 -1.29
CA VAL A 75 6.96 7.09 -0.26
C VAL A 75 7.45 8.47 -0.69
N LEU A 76 7.23 9.47 0.17
CA LEU A 76 7.71 10.83 -0.03
C LEU A 76 9.14 10.99 0.48
N GLU A 77 9.48 10.32 1.60
CA GLU A 77 10.79 10.31 2.23
C GLU A 77 11.07 8.93 2.82
N GLY A 78 12.33 8.46 2.72
CA GLY A 78 12.77 7.18 3.26
C GLY A 78 12.40 5.99 2.39
N GLU A 79 12.26 4.82 3.03
CA GLU A 79 12.01 3.53 2.38
C GLU A 79 11.10 2.64 3.22
N VAL A 80 10.16 1.97 2.56
CA VAL A 80 9.28 0.98 3.17
C VAL A 80 9.21 -0.30 2.34
N LEU A 81 8.89 -1.42 2.98
CA LEU A 81 8.32 -2.59 2.32
C LEU A 81 6.81 -2.44 2.37
N ASP A 82 6.20 -2.23 1.21
CA ASP A 82 4.74 -2.12 1.06
C ASP A 82 4.16 -3.48 0.68
N VAL A 83 3.10 -3.91 1.37
CA VAL A 83 2.54 -5.27 1.27
C VAL A 83 1.05 -5.23 1.03
N ALA A 84 0.60 -5.93 0.00
CA ALA A 84 -0.82 -6.13 -0.32
C ALA A 84 -1.16 -7.62 -0.31
N VAL A 85 -2.18 -8.01 0.46
CA VAL A 85 -2.69 -9.39 0.56
C VAL A 85 -4.02 -9.49 -0.16
N ASP A 86 -4.15 -10.41 -1.08
CA ASP A 86 -5.43 -10.68 -1.76
C ASP A 86 -6.43 -11.36 -0.79
N ILE A 87 -7.50 -10.64 -0.45
CA ILE A 87 -8.57 -11.14 0.42
C ILE A 87 -9.89 -11.33 -0.32
N ARG A 88 -9.86 -11.36 -1.66
CA ARG A 88 -11.04 -11.62 -2.49
C ARG A 88 -11.34 -13.12 -2.51
N PHE A 89 -12.40 -13.54 -1.85
CA PHE A 89 -12.75 -14.94 -1.59
C PHE A 89 -12.71 -15.85 -2.82
N ASN A 90 -13.12 -15.35 -3.99
CA ASN A 90 -13.15 -16.13 -5.24
C ASN A 90 -11.91 -15.93 -6.11
N SER A 91 -10.87 -15.27 -5.60
CA SER A 91 -9.64 -15.06 -6.34
C SER A 91 -8.76 -16.33 -6.36
N PRO A 92 -8.14 -16.68 -7.50
CA PRO A 92 -7.16 -17.76 -7.55
C PRO A 92 -5.89 -17.46 -6.73
N THR A 93 -5.73 -16.21 -6.30
CA THR A 93 -4.63 -15.74 -5.45
C THR A 93 -5.07 -15.37 -4.04
N TYR A 94 -6.26 -15.84 -3.60
CA TYR A 94 -6.72 -15.62 -2.23
C TYR A 94 -5.67 -16.06 -1.19
N GLY A 95 -5.35 -15.19 -0.24
CA GLY A 95 -4.32 -15.42 0.78
C GLY A 95 -2.88 -15.24 0.29
N LYS A 96 -2.62 -15.03 -1.00
CA LYS A 96 -1.29 -14.66 -1.48
C LYS A 96 -1.03 -13.17 -1.24
N HIS A 97 0.22 -12.82 -1.02
CA HIS A 97 0.64 -11.43 -0.89
C HIS A 97 1.68 -11.05 -1.93
N PHE A 98 1.69 -9.77 -2.27
CA PHE A 98 2.74 -9.13 -3.06
C PHE A 98 3.43 -8.09 -2.19
N SER A 99 4.75 -8.00 -2.31
CA SER A 99 5.57 -7.05 -1.54
C SER A 99 6.45 -6.24 -2.48
N GLN A 100 6.47 -4.93 -2.31
CA GLN A 100 7.27 -4.00 -3.10
C GLN A 100 8.03 -3.03 -2.20
N ILE A 101 9.33 -2.88 -2.42
CA ILE A 101 10.09 -1.79 -1.80
C ILE A 101 9.72 -0.49 -2.53
N LEU A 102 9.15 0.44 -1.77
CA LEU A 102 8.88 1.81 -2.20
C LEU A 102 9.85 2.75 -1.48
N ASN A 103 10.45 3.67 -2.21
CA ASN A 103 11.35 4.67 -1.62
C ASN A 103 11.29 6.01 -2.34
N SER A 104 11.81 7.03 -1.67
CA SER A 104 11.83 8.41 -2.17
C SER A 104 12.77 8.64 -3.35
N GLU A 105 13.64 7.71 -3.70
CA GLU A 105 14.57 7.85 -4.84
C GLU A 105 13.95 7.35 -6.15
N LYS A 106 13.40 6.12 -6.13
CA LYS A 106 12.80 5.49 -7.32
C LYS A 106 11.42 6.04 -7.65
N LYS A 107 10.73 6.65 -6.68
CA LYS A 107 9.37 7.21 -6.83
C LYS A 107 8.31 6.21 -7.31
N LEU A 108 8.58 4.90 -7.15
CA LEU A 108 7.60 3.88 -7.48
C LEU A 108 6.32 4.08 -6.68
N GLN A 109 5.20 3.73 -7.29
CA GLN A 109 3.89 3.72 -6.64
C GLN A 109 3.30 2.32 -6.74
N LEU A 110 2.51 1.92 -5.74
CA LEU A 110 1.74 0.68 -5.75
C LEU A 110 0.25 1.01 -5.79
N TRP A 111 -0.42 0.58 -6.86
CA TRP A 111 -1.88 0.57 -6.92
C TRP A 111 -2.41 -0.73 -6.33
N ILE A 112 -3.26 -0.61 -5.32
CA ILE A 112 -3.90 -1.70 -4.59
C ILE A 112 -5.42 -1.49 -4.72
N PRO A 113 -6.14 -2.29 -5.51
CA PRO A 113 -7.59 -2.14 -5.64
C PRO A 113 -8.33 -2.53 -4.35
N ALA A 114 -9.61 -2.22 -4.26
CA ALA A 114 -10.48 -2.74 -3.22
C ALA A 114 -10.47 -4.28 -3.21
N GLY A 115 -10.60 -4.89 -2.03
CA GLY A 115 -10.50 -6.35 -1.86
C GLY A 115 -9.10 -6.85 -1.53
N PHE A 116 -8.21 -5.94 -1.12
CA PHE A 116 -6.90 -6.28 -0.57
C PHE A 116 -6.76 -5.75 0.86
N ALA A 117 -6.08 -6.52 1.71
CA ALA A 117 -5.56 -6.03 2.98
C ALA A 117 -4.16 -5.44 2.74
N HIS A 118 -3.87 -4.30 3.35
CA HIS A 118 -2.69 -3.50 3.09
C HIS A 118 -1.93 -3.17 4.36
N GLY A 119 -0.62 -3.22 4.28
CA GLY A 119 0.28 -2.80 5.34
C GLY A 119 1.68 -2.51 4.83
N PHE A 120 2.50 -1.89 5.67
CA PHE A 120 3.89 -1.62 5.34
C PHE A 120 4.80 -1.71 6.56
N SER A 121 6.08 -1.96 6.33
CA SER A 121 7.15 -1.84 7.32
C SER A 121 8.17 -0.78 6.90
N VAL A 122 8.71 -0.03 7.87
CA VAL A 122 9.70 1.03 7.64
C VAL A 122 11.10 0.47 7.70
N LEU A 123 11.86 0.62 6.60
CA LEU A 123 13.22 0.09 6.44
C LEU A 123 14.32 1.16 6.64
N SER A 124 14.04 2.43 6.35
CA SER A 124 14.90 3.58 6.64
C SER A 124 14.77 4.04 8.09
N ASP A 125 15.59 5.00 8.56
CA ASP A 125 15.49 5.55 9.93
C ASP A 125 14.12 6.15 10.20
N GLU A 126 13.58 6.86 9.21
CA GLU A 126 12.21 7.36 9.17
C GLU A 126 11.66 7.20 7.76
N ALA A 127 10.34 7.17 7.64
CA ALA A 127 9.67 7.26 6.36
C ALA A 127 8.41 8.12 6.43
N ILE A 128 8.18 8.92 5.37
CA ILE A 128 6.91 9.61 5.13
C ILE A 128 6.20 8.85 4.02
N PHE A 129 5.11 8.19 4.39
CA PHE A 129 4.28 7.39 3.52
C PHE A 129 2.98 8.11 3.21
N SER A 130 2.65 8.21 1.93
CA SER A 130 1.45 8.88 1.42
C SER A 130 0.61 7.90 0.60
N TYR A 131 -0.70 7.95 0.76
CA TYR A 131 -1.60 7.18 -0.08
C TYR A 131 -2.94 7.87 -0.30
N LYS A 132 -3.44 7.75 -1.53
CA LYS A 132 -4.77 8.19 -1.94
C LYS A 132 -5.76 7.03 -1.82
N CYS A 133 -6.99 7.32 -1.41
CA CYS A 133 -8.06 6.33 -1.25
C CYS A 133 -9.23 6.64 -2.15
N THR A 134 -9.84 5.58 -2.71
CA THR A 134 -11.04 5.69 -3.57
C THR A 134 -12.34 5.82 -2.78
N ASN A 135 -12.30 5.70 -1.45
CA ASN A 135 -13.45 5.87 -0.58
C ASN A 135 -13.05 6.51 0.74
N TYR A 136 -14.00 7.09 1.47
CA TYR A 136 -13.75 7.67 2.78
C TYR A 136 -13.48 6.61 3.84
N TYR A 137 -12.66 6.97 4.83
CA TYR A 137 -12.47 6.15 6.02
C TYR A 137 -13.79 5.97 6.77
N SER A 138 -14.08 4.74 7.15
CA SER A 138 -15.24 4.38 7.97
C SER A 138 -14.84 3.38 9.04
N LYS A 139 -14.82 3.83 10.30
CA LYS A 139 -14.44 2.99 11.45
C LYS A 139 -15.29 1.71 11.56
N GLY A 140 -16.58 1.79 11.24
CA GLY A 140 -17.48 0.62 11.30
C GLY A 140 -17.17 -0.45 10.26
N HIS A 141 -16.57 -0.06 9.13
CA HIS A 141 -16.23 -0.96 8.02
C HIS A 141 -14.76 -1.37 8.01
N GLU A 142 -13.92 -0.78 8.89
CA GLU A 142 -12.52 -1.14 8.99
C GLU A 142 -12.35 -2.53 9.59
N ARG A 143 -11.41 -3.28 9.03
CA ARG A 143 -10.99 -4.61 9.51
C ARG A 143 -9.47 -4.66 9.50
N THR A 144 -8.93 -5.50 10.37
CA THR A 144 -7.48 -5.69 10.49
C THR A 144 -7.18 -7.19 10.58
N ILE A 145 -6.22 -7.63 9.77
CA ILE A 145 -5.64 -8.98 9.87
C ILE A 145 -4.31 -8.87 10.60
N LEU A 146 -4.01 -9.86 11.43
CA LEU A 146 -2.78 -9.92 12.22
C LEU A 146 -1.55 -9.86 11.29
N PHE A 147 -0.66 -8.90 11.51
CA PHE A 147 0.49 -8.64 10.63
C PHE A 147 1.47 -9.81 10.54
N ASN A 148 1.62 -10.60 11.60
CA ASN A 148 2.50 -11.77 11.70
C ASN A 148 1.73 -13.10 11.59
N ASP A 149 0.62 -13.10 10.88
CA ASP A 149 -0.17 -14.31 10.64
C ASP A 149 0.67 -15.40 9.98
N THR A 150 0.60 -16.62 10.54
CA THR A 150 1.43 -17.75 10.13
C THR A 150 1.06 -18.34 8.77
N ASP A 151 -0.17 -18.13 8.31
CA ASP A 151 -0.65 -18.63 7.03
C ASP A 151 -0.22 -17.69 5.91
N LEU A 152 -0.17 -16.37 6.18
CA LEU A 152 0.28 -15.36 5.23
C LEU A 152 1.80 -15.34 5.04
N LYS A 153 2.60 -15.70 6.06
CA LYS A 153 4.06 -15.83 6.02
C LYS A 153 4.78 -14.60 5.46
N ILE A 154 4.29 -13.40 5.79
CA ILE A 154 4.88 -12.15 5.30
C ILE A 154 6.23 -11.91 5.98
N ASN A 155 7.29 -11.75 5.19
CA ASN A 155 8.58 -11.30 5.68
C ASN A 155 8.65 -9.77 5.65
N TRP A 156 8.40 -9.14 6.78
CA TRP A 156 8.39 -7.69 6.93
C TRP A 156 9.77 -7.02 6.86
N LYS A 157 10.85 -7.82 6.81
CA LYS A 157 12.26 -7.34 6.80
C LYS A 157 12.62 -6.47 8.01
N VAL A 158 11.96 -6.69 9.15
CA VAL A 158 12.24 -6.04 10.43
C VAL A 158 12.23 -7.10 11.54
N ASP A 159 13.22 -7.07 12.44
CA ASP A 159 13.41 -8.11 13.46
C ASP A 159 12.53 -7.87 14.71
N ASN A 160 12.42 -6.61 15.15
CA ASN A 160 11.64 -6.21 16.33
C ASN A 160 10.63 -5.14 15.93
N PRO A 161 9.47 -5.51 15.37
CA PRO A 161 8.53 -4.55 14.82
C PRO A 161 7.88 -3.68 15.91
N LEU A 162 7.79 -2.38 15.64
CA LEU A 162 6.97 -1.44 16.40
C LEU A 162 5.55 -1.48 15.84
N VAL A 163 4.62 -2.04 16.61
CA VAL A 163 3.23 -2.29 16.17
C VAL A 163 2.27 -1.66 17.16
N SER A 164 1.14 -1.13 16.68
CA SER A 164 0.09 -0.59 17.54
C SER A 164 -0.64 -1.72 18.29
N GLU A 165 -1.20 -1.42 19.47
CA GLU A 165 -2.03 -2.37 20.23
C GLU A 165 -3.19 -2.92 19.38
N LYS A 166 -3.79 -2.06 18.55
CA LYS A 166 -4.85 -2.44 17.62
C LYS A 166 -4.38 -3.53 16.65
N ASP A 167 -3.19 -3.37 16.05
CA ASP A 167 -2.67 -4.30 15.07
C ASP A 167 -2.16 -5.60 15.72
N LEU A 168 -1.67 -5.51 16.97
CA LEU A 168 -1.30 -6.68 17.77
C LEU A 168 -2.50 -7.55 18.18
N SER A 169 -3.67 -6.92 18.39
CA SER A 169 -4.91 -7.59 18.78
C SER A 169 -5.82 -7.97 17.61
N ALA A 170 -5.31 -7.84 16.38
CA ALA A 170 -6.06 -8.12 15.16
C ALA A 170 -6.41 -9.62 15.01
N THR A 171 -7.40 -9.91 14.18
CA THR A 171 -7.83 -11.28 13.91
C THR A 171 -6.86 -12.00 12.97
N LYS A 172 -6.72 -13.32 13.13
CA LYS A 172 -5.97 -14.13 12.18
C LYS A 172 -6.68 -14.19 10.83
N PHE A 173 -5.88 -14.38 9.79
CA PHE A 173 -6.39 -14.72 8.46
C PHE A 173 -7.01 -16.13 8.51
N LYS A 174 -8.18 -16.29 7.90
CA LYS A 174 -8.91 -17.57 7.83
C LYS A 174 -9.29 -17.90 6.39
#